data_570bda61779cdf72cb6689d0f9298a3c
#
_entry.id   570bda61779cdf72cb6689d0f9298a3c
#
_cell.length_a   1.000
_cell.length_b   1.000
_cell.length_c   1.000
_cell.angle_alpha   90.00
_cell.angle_beta   90.00
_cell.angle_gamma   90.00
#
_symmetry.space_group_name_H-M   'P 1'
#
loop_
_entity.id
_entity.type
_entity.pdbx_description
1 polymer ?
#
loop_
_entity_poly.entity_id
_entity_poly.type
_entity_poly.pdbx_seq_one_letter_code
_entity_poly.pdbx_strand_id
1 'polypeptide(L)'
;TMMASGWVLASARVFLALLGLLLIYLGWKGILEPMVMIPMGLGMVAINCGTLIMPDGTLGNLFLDPMLSDTDQLMNTMQIDFLQPVYTLTFSNGLIACFVFMGIGTLLDVGFLLQKPFASIFLALCAELGTFLTVPIASALGLTLKESASVAMVGGADGPMVLFTSLALAKHLFVPITVVAYLYLGLTYGGYPYLVKLLVPKRFRSIKMVTKKAPKNYDAKVKLAFSAVLCAILCFLFPV
;
A
#
# COMPACT_ATOMS: atom_id res chain seq x y z
N THR A 1 0.53 -18.84 -25.18
CA THR A 1 -0.20 -19.18 -23.96
C THR A 1 0.77 -19.61 -22.86
N MET A 2 0.29 -19.90 -21.66
CA MET A 2 1.11 -20.21 -20.46
C MET A 2 2.26 -21.20 -20.69
N MET A 3 2.07 -22.21 -21.52
CA MET A 3 3.10 -23.23 -21.77
C MET A 3 4.23 -22.78 -22.71
N ALA A 4 4.01 -21.76 -23.52
CA ALA A 4 5.03 -21.26 -24.44
C ALA A 4 6.12 -20.42 -23.74
N SER A 5 5.87 -19.98 -22.51
CA SER A 5 6.79 -19.17 -21.70
C SER A 5 7.81 -19.97 -20.87
N GLY A 6 7.88 -21.29 -21.06
CA GLY A 6 8.75 -22.17 -20.28
C GLY A 6 8.09 -22.69 -18.99
N TRP A 7 8.42 -23.93 -18.63
CA TRP A 7 7.81 -24.64 -17.50
C TRP A 7 7.96 -23.91 -16.15
N VAL A 8 9.10 -23.24 -15.93
CA VAL A 8 9.37 -22.51 -14.67
C VAL A 8 8.43 -21.30 -14.53
N LEU A 9 8.25 -20.54 -15.61
CA LEU A 9 7.38 -19.37 -15.57
C LEU A 9 5.89 -19.76 -15.49
N ALA A 10 5.51 -20.84 -16.21
CA ALA A 10 4.15 -21.37 -16.13
C ALA A 10 3.81 -21.87 -14.71
N SER A 11 4.72 -22.61 -14.07
CA SER A 11 4.53 -23.09 -12.70
C SER A 11 4.48 -21.94 -11.69
N ALA A 12 5.33 -20.91 -11.84
CA ALA A 12 5.29 -19.72 -11.00
C ALA A 12 3.94 -18.98 -11.09
N ARG A 13 3.39 -18.84 -12.29
CA ARG A 13 2.08 -18.21 -12.51
C ARG A 13 0.93 -19.01 -11.92
N VAL A 14 0.93 -20.31 -12.10
CA VAL A 14 -0.06 -21.19 -11.46
C VAL A 14 0.02 -21.07 -9.94
N PHE A 15 1.24 -21.07 -9.40
CA PHE A 15 1.45 -20.87 -7.96
C PHE A 15 0.91 -19.53 -7.48
N LEU A 16 1.18 -18.43 -8.20
CA LEU A 16 0.67 -17.09 -7.86
C LEU A 16 -0.85 -17.02 -7.98
N ALA A 17 -1.45 -17.65 -8.98
CA ALA A 17 -2.90 -17.71 -9.10
C ALA A 17 -3.53 -18.48 -7.93
N LEU A 18 -2.96 -19.63 -7.54
CA LEU A 18 -3.41 -20.39 -6.36
C LEU A 18 -3.21 -19.61 -5.07
N LEU A 19 -2.09 -18.89 -4.93
CA LEU A 19 -1.86 -17.99 -3.80
C LEU A 19 -2.90 -16.87 -3.75
N GLY A 20 -3.27 -16.30 -4.90
CA GLY A 20 -4.35 -15.31 -5.00
C GLY A 20 -5.69 -15.85 -4.50
N LEU A 21 -6.06 -17.06 -4.91
CA LEU A 21 -7.27 -17.74 -4.41
C LEU A 21 -7.21 -18.00 -2.90
N LEU A 22 -6.06 -18.38 -2.38
CA LEU A 22 -5.84 -18.56 -0.95
C LEU A 22 -6.03 -17.24 -0.19
N LEU A 23 -5.50 -16.12 -0.71
CA LEU A 23 -5.67 -14.81 -0.09
C LEU A 23 -7.14 -14.36 -0.07
N ILE A 24 -7.89 -14.61 -1.16
CA ILE A 24 -9.34 -14.37 -1.20
C ILE A 24 -10.04 -15.19 -0.11
N TYR A 25 -9.71 -16.47 0.01
CA TYR A 25 -10.31 -17.35 1.01
C TYR A 25 -10.00 -16.91 2.44
N LEU A 26 -8.74 -16.57 2.74
CA LEU A 26 -8.32 -16.09 4.07
C LEU A 26 -8.94 -14.73 4.41
N GLY A 27 -9.06 -13.84 3.43
CA GLY A 27 -9.78 -12.56 3.58
C GLY A 27 -11.28 -12.79 3.85
N TRP A 28 -11.93 -13.67 3.09
CA TRP A 28 -13.34 -14.00 3.31
C TRP A 28 -13.62 -14.62 4.68
N LYS A 29 -12.70 -15.44 5.19
CA LYS A 29 -12.78 -16.00 6.55
C LYS A 29 -12.48 -14.97 7.65
N GLY A 30 -12.02 -13.75 7.32
CA GLY A 30 -11.65 -12.73 8.30
C GLY A 30 -10.37 -13.04 9.08
N ILE A 31 -9.55 -13.98 8.59
CA ILE A 31 -8.24 -14.29 9.18
C ILE A 31 -7.24 -13.20 8.81
N LEU A 32 -7.33 -12.70 7.59
CA LEU A 32 -6.58 -11.55 7.08
C LEU A 32 -7.55 -10.40 6.80
N GLU A 33 -7.03 -9.20 6.60
CA GLU A 33 -7.80 -8.00 6.29
C GLU A 33 -8.61 -8.19 4.99
N PRO A 34 -9.96 -8.29 5.05
CA PRO A 34 -10.74 -8.61 3.85
C PRO A 34 -10.69 -7.51 2.78
N MET A 35 -10.68 -6.24 3.20
CA MET A 35 -10.72 -5.09 2.29
C MET A 35 -9.44 -4.96 1.43
N VAL A 36 -8.33 -5.52 1.89
CA VAL A 36 -7.06 -5.52 1.17
C VAL A 36 -6.84 -6.87 0.47
N MET A 37 -7.06 -7.98 1.17
CA MET A 37 -6.71 -9.32 0.68
C MET A 37 -7.61 -9.82 -0.44
N ILE A 38 -8.91 -9.50 -0.41
CA ILE A 38 -9.82 -9.95 -1.47
C ILE A 38 -9.51 -9.26 -2.81
N PRO A 39 -9.41 -7.92 -2.89
CA PRO A 39 -9.05 -7.26 -4.15
C PRO A 39 -7.65 -7.65 -4.64
N MET A 40 -6.66 -7.77 -3.74
CA MET A 40 -5.31 -8.15 -4.10
C MET A 40 -5.26 -9.58 -4.64
N GLY A 41 -5.93 -10.52 -3.99
CA GLY A 41 -6.02 -11.90 -4.46
C GLY A 41 -6.72 -12.00 -5.82
N LEU A 42 -7.78 -11.23 -6.05
CA LEU A 42 -8.47 -11.17 -7.34
C LEU A 42 -7.54 -10.63 -8.43
N GLY A 43 -6.81 -9.55 -8.15
CA GLY A 43 -5.82 -8.99 -9.07
C GLY A 43 -4.71 -9.98 -9.40
N MET A 44 -4.18 -10.72 -8.40
CA MET A 44 -3.17 -11.76 -8.61
C MET A 44 -3.69 -12.87 -9.53
N VAL A 45 -4.92 -13.34 -9.34
CA VAL A 45 -5.53 -14.35 -10.21
C VAL A 45 -5.70 -13.80 -11.62
N ALA A 46 -6.29 -12.62 -11.78
CA ALA A 46 -6.55 -12.00 -13.06
C ALA A 46 -5.26 -11.79 -13.87
N ILE A 47 -4.23 -11.20 -13.25
CA ILE A 47 -2.94 -10.94 -13.91
C ILE A 47 -2.23 -12.23 -14.33
N ASN A 48 -2.21 -13.24 -13.48
CA ASN A 48 -1.50 -14.47 -13.78
C ASN A 48 -2.25 -15.41 -14.74
N CYS A 49 -3.58 -15.30 -14.81
CA CYS A 49 -4.39 -16.03 -15.78
C CYS A 49 -4.49 -15.31 -17.15
N GLY A 50 -4.39 -13.98 -17.15
CA GLY A 50 -4.58 -13.14 -18.35
C GLY A 50 -3.31 -12.75 -19.08
N THR A 51 -2.42 -13.70 -19.36
CA THR A 51 -1.17 -13.40 -20.07
C THR A 51 -1.25 -13.66 -21.59
N LEU A 52 -0.73 -12.70 -22.34
CA LEU A 52 -0.53 -12.78 -23.77
C LEU A 52 0.96 -12.80 -24.13
N ILE A 53 1.28 -13.49 -25.21
CA ILE A 53 2.58 -13.33 -25.88
C ILE A 53 2.38 -12.23 -26.92
N MET A 54 3.10 -11.11 -26.76
CA MET A 54 3.11 -10.03 -27.73
C MET A 54 3.81 -10.46 -29.03
N PRO A 55 3.54 -9.79 -30.17
CA PRO A 55 4.24 -10.09 -31.42
C PRO A 55 5.75 -10.02 -31.32
N ASP A 56 6.29 -9.23 -30.41
CA ASP A 56 7.73 -9.06 -30.15
C ASP A 56 8.32 -10.18 -29.28
N GLY A 57 7.54 -11.21 -28.96
CA GLY A 57 7.95 -12.31 -28.08
C GLY A 57 7.99 -11.95 -26.59
N THR A 58 7.64 -10.72 -26.21
CA THR A 58 7.52 -10.29 -24.81
C THR A 58 6.22 -10.79 -24.20
N LEU A 59 6.25 -11.04 -22.88
CA LEU A 59 5.06 -11.45 -22.14
C LEU A 59 4.30 -10.21 -21.69
N GLY A 60 3.12 -9.99 -22.25
CA GLY A 60 2.21 -8.92 -21.87
C GLY A 60 1.10 -9.41 -20.93
N ASN A 61 0.45 -8.47 -20.28
CA ASN A 61 -0.70 -8.72 -19.44
C ASN A 61 -1.95 -8.14 -20.09
N LEU A 62 -3.04 -8.92 -20.14
CA LEU A 62 -4.32 -8.52 -20.71
C LEU A 62 -5.00 -7.36 -19.97
N PHE A 63 -4.69 -7.16 -18.69
CA PHE A 63 -5.48 -6.25 -17.86
C PHE A 63 -4.74 -4.96 -17.51
N LEU A 64 -3.45 -5.04 -17.25
CA LEU A 64 -2.67 -3.93 -16.74
C LEU A 64 -1.16 -4.17 -16.89
N ASP A 65 -0.46 -3.22 -17.48
CA ASP A 65 0.99 -3.10 -17.41
C ASP A 65 1.39 -1.80 -16.71
N PRO A 66 1.81 -1.86 -15.43
CA PRO A 66 2.18 -0.67 -14.66
C PRO A 66 3.48 -0.02 -15.12
N MET A 67 4.28 -0.71 -15.94
CA MET A 67 5.59 -0.24 -16.42
C MET A 67 5.52 0.46 -17.76
N LEU A 68 4.37 0.43 -18.42
CA LEU A 68 4.18 1.01 -19.74
C LEU A 68 4.31 2.55 -19.68
N SER A 69 5.29 3.09 -20.35
CA SER A 69 5.58 4.53 -20.40
C SER A 69 5.71 5.09 -21.80
N ASP A 70 5.76 4.23 -22.82
CA ASP A 70 5.80 4.65 -24.20
C ASP A 70 4.40 5.04 -24.68
N THR A 71 4.27 6.25 -25.27
CA THR A 71 2.97 6.82 -25.62
C THR A 71 2.25 5.99 -26.70
N ASP A 72 2.96 5.47 -27.68
CA ASP A 72 2.35 4.70 -28.77
C ASP A 72 1.89 3.31 -28.29
N GLN A 73 2.69 2.67 -27.46
CA GLN A 73 2.30 1.40 -26.84
C GLN A 73 1.15 1.60 -25.86
N LEU A 74 1.16 2.70 -25.08
CA LEU A 74 0.09 3.03 -24.14
C LEU A 74 -1.24 3.21 -24.87
N MET A 75 -1.27 3.93 -25.98
CA MET A 75 -2.49 4.13 -26.77
C MET A 75 -3.07 2.82 -27.30
N ASN A 76 -2.22 1.90 -27.76
CA ASN A 76 -2.66 0.59 -28.22
C ASN A 76 -3.16 -0.27 -27.05
N THR A 77 -2.46 -0.27 -25.93
CA THR A 77 -2.79 -1.06 -24.75
C THR A 77 -4.07 -0.57 -24.08
N MET A 78 -4.32 0.75 -24.05
CA MET A 78 -5.56 1.34 -23.54
C MET A 78 -6.82 0.91 -24.30
N GLN A 79 -6.69 0.49 -25.55
CA GLN A 79 -7.82 -0.02 -26.34
C GLN A 79 -8.15 -1.48 -26.08
N ILE A 80 -7.17 -2.25 -25.60
CA ILE A 80 -7.27 -3.70 -25.44
C ILE A 80 -7.45 -4.08 -23.97
N ASP A 81 -6.70 -3.43 -23.06
CA ASP A 81 -6.62 -3.81 -21.67
C ASP A 81 -7.62 -3.04 -20.81
N PHE A 82 -8.55 -3.78 -20.23
CA PHE A 82 -9.68 -3.24 -19.48
C PHE A 82 -9.28 -2.35 -18.30
N LEU A 83 -8.23 -2.69 -17.55
CA LEU A 83 -7.79 -1.93 -16.38
C LEU A 83 -6.78 -0.83 -16.68
N GLN A 84 -6.15 -0.85 -17.85
CA GLN A 84 -5.12 0.12 -18.20
C GLN A 84 -5.63 1.58 -18.21
N PRO A 85 -6.79 1.91 -18.79
CA PRO A 85 -7.32 3.27 -18.74
C PRO A 85 -7.55 3.75 -17.30
N VAL A 86 -8.11 2.89 -16.46
CA VAL A 86 -8.36 3.21 -15.04
C VAL A 86 -7.05 3.48 -14.32
N TYR A 87 -6.06 2.61 -14.49
CA TYR A 87 -4.74 2.78 -13.89
C TYR A 87 -4.05 4.06 -14.37
N THR A 88 -4.05 4.31 -15.68
CA THR A 88 -3.37 5.46 -16.26
C THR A 88 -3.99 6.79 -15.81
N LEU A 89 -5.32 6.87 -15.76
CA LEU A 89 -6.02 8.09 -15.34
C LEU A 89 -5.93 8.37 -13.84
N THR A 90 -5.73 7.34 -13.04
CA THR A 90 -5.86 7.45 -11.58
C THR A 90 -4.53 7.25 -10.85
N PHE A 91 -3.88 6.12 -11.02
CA PHE A 91 -2.66 5.80 -10.30
C PHE A 91 -1.42 6.44 -10.90
N SER A 92 -1.29 6.42 -12.23
CA SER A 92 -0.09 6.90 -12.91
C SER A 92 0.14 8.41 -12.70
N ASN A 93 -0.92 9.19 -12.51
CA ASN A 93 -0.87 10.62 -12.23
C ASN A 93 -0.99 10.98 -10.74
N GLY A 94 -1.03 9.99 -9.85
CA GLY A 94 -1.15 10.18 -8.41
C GLY A 94 -2.53 10.63 -7.90
N LEU A 95 -3.53 10.75 -8.75
CA LEU A 95 -4.85 11.27 -8.38
C LEU A 95 -5.56 10.42 -7.32
N ILE A 96 -5.52 9.10 -7.46
CA ILE A 96 -6.09 8.18 -6.45
C ILE A 96 -5.37 8.33 -5.11
N ALA A 97 -4.04 8.45 -5.10
CA ALA A 97 -3.29 8.64 -3.88
C ALA A 97 -3.79 9.89 -3.13
N CYS A 98 -3.95 11.02 -3.83
CA CYS A 98 -4.49 12.24 -3.25
C CYS A 98 -5.90 12.06 -2.67
N PHE A 99 -6.81 11.40 -3.38
CA PHE A 99 -8.17 11.16 -2.90
C PHE A 99 -8.22 10.21 -1.70
N VAL A 100 -7.39 9.17 -1.68
CA VAL A 100 -7.30 8.26 -0.55
C VAL A 100 -6.76 8.98 0.68
N PHE A 101 -5.72 9.80 0.57
CA PHE A 101 -5.20 10.61 1.67
C PHE A 101 -6.23 11.60 2.20
N MET A 102 -6.95 12.28 1.31
CA MET A 102 -8.03 13.18 1.71
C MET A 102 -9.14 12.43 2.46
N GLY A 103 -9.54 11.24 1.98
CA GLY A 103 -10.53 10.38 2.63
C GLY A 103 -10.09 9.91 4.01
N ILE A 104 -8.85 9.42 4.15
CA ILE A 104 -8.28 9.01 5.44
C ILE A 104 -8.21 10.20 6.41
N GLY A 105 -7.77 11.37 5.92
CA GLY A 105 -7.69 12.58 6.73
C GLY A 105 -9.04 12.99 7.33
N THR A 106 -10.15 12.78 6.63
CA THR A 106 -11.50 13.07 7.16
C THR A 106 -11.97 12.05 8.20
N LEU A 107 -11.47 10.80 8.14
CA LEU A 107 -11.82 9.74 9.08
C LEU A 107 -11.00 9.78 10.37
N LEU A 108 -9.86 10.45 10.37
CA LEU A 108 -8.99 10.56 11.53
C LEU A 108 -9.68 11.28 12.68
N ASP A 109 -9.61 10.69 13.89
CA ASP A 109 -10.08 11.32 15.10
C ASP A 109 -9.05 12.30 15.67
N VAL A 110 -9.05 13.52 15.12
CA VAL A 110 -8.17 14.62 15.55
C VAL A 110 -8.33 14.96 17.03
N GLY A 111 -9.50 14.67 17.62
CA GLY A 111 -9.78 14.94 19.03
C GLY A 111 -8.85 14.20 19.99
N PHE A 112 -8.44 12.97 19.64
CA PHE A 112 -7.50 12.21 20.46
C PHE A 112 -6.08 12.80 20.41
N LEU A 113 -5.65 13.22 19.23
CA LEU A 113 -4.35 13.87 19.01
C LEU A 113 -4.23 15.18 19.81
N LEU A 114 -5.29 16.00 19.82
CA LEU A 114 -5.33 17.28 20.50
C LEU A 114 -5.37 17.16 22.03
N GLN A 115 -5.80 16.03 22.58
CA GLN A 115 -5.82 15.82 24.04
C GLN A 115 -4.42 15.66 24.64
N LYS A 116 -3.50 15.00 23.93
CA LYS A 116 -2.13 14.74 24.39
C LYS A 116 -1.13 14.88 23.22
N PRO A 117 -0.92 16.10 22.71
CA PRO A 117 -0.15 16.31 21.49
C PRO A 117 1.29 15.79 21.61
N PHE A 118 1.98 16.04 22.73
CA PHE A 118 3.36 15.60 22.92
C PHE A 118 3.48 14.06 22.98
N ALA A 119 2.54 13.37 23.64
CA ALA A 119 2.54 11.92 23.68
C ALA A 119 2.25 11.32 22.29
N SER A 120 1.35 11.93 21.54
CA SER A 120 1.01 11.51 20.18
C SER A 120 2.19 11.71 19.21
N ILE A 121 2.89 12.82 19.29
CA ILE A 121 4.11 13.09 18.51
C ILE A 121 5.19 12.07 18.85
N PHE A 122 5.42 11.81 20.13
CA PHE A 122 6.43 10.83 20.56
C PHE A 122 6.10 9.42 20.06
N LEU A 123 4.84 9.01 20.15
CA LEU A 123 4.39 7.72 19.63
C LEU A 123 4.55 7.62 18.11
N ALA A 124 4.22 8.69 17.38
CA ALA A 124 4.40 8.75 15.93
C ALA A 124 5.87 8.63 15.55
N LEU A 125 6.77 9.36 16.23
CA LEU A 125 8.21 9.24 16.01
C LEU A 125 8.72 7.81 16.27
N CYS A 126 8.25 7.17 17.34
CA CYS A 126 8.61 5.78 17.64
C CYS A 126 8.07 4.81 16.58
N ALA A 127 6.87 5.04 16.05
CA ALA A 127 6.29 4.22 14.99
C ALA A 127 7.10 4.32 13.68
N GLU A 128 7.57 5.53 13.36
CA GLU A 128 8.35 5.79 12.14
C GLU A 128 9.83 5.37 12.23
N LEU A 129 10.32 4.95 13.40
CA LEU A 129 11.72 4.48 13.53
C LEU A 129 12.05 3.35 12.56
N GLY A 130 11.10 2.48 12.24
CA GLY A 130 11.26 1.41 11.26
C GLY A 130 11.59 1.95 9.87
N THR A 131 10.86 2.97 9.41
CA THR A 131 11.08 3.64 8.14
C THR A 131 12.48 4.28 8.10
N PHE A 132 12.84 5.05 9.11
CA PHE A 132 14.14 5.70 9.18
C PHE A 132 15.32 4.73 9.23
N LEU A 133 15.20 3.63 9.97
CA LEU A 133 16.26 2.62 10.09
C LEU A 133 16.41 1.78 8.82
N THR A 134 15.35 1.61 8.05
CA THR A 134 15.40 0.83 6.81
C THR A 134 16.26 1.51 5.75
N VAL A 135 16.29 2.85 5.68
CA VAL A 135 17.09 3.58 4.69
C VAL A 135 18.58 3.24 4.79
N PRO A 136 19.26 3.41 5.94
CA PRO A 136 20.68 3.07 6.04
C PRO A 136 20.97 1.57 5.88
N ILE A 137 20.07 0.70 6.36
CA ILE A 137 20.21 -0.75 6.20
C ILE A 137 20.13 -1.14 4.72
N ALA A 138 19.13 -0.67 3.99
CA ALA A 138 18.96 -0.95 2.57
C ALA A 138 20.12 -0.39 1.74
N SER A 139 20.61 0.81 2.08
CA SER A 139 21.78 1.40 1.45
C SER A 139 23.07 0.60 1.72
N ALA A 140 23.22 0.06 2.93
CA ALA A 140 24.35 -0.82 3.28
C ALA A 140 24.29 -2.17 2.54
N LEU A 141 23.09 -2.62 2.14
CA LEU A 141 22.89 -3.83 1.31
C LEU A 141 23.12 -3.58 -0.18
N GLY A 142 23.47 -2.36 -0.58
CA GLY A 142 23.85 -2.03 -1.96
C GLY A 142 22.74 -1.39 -2.80
N LEU A 143 21.58 -1.08 -2.22
CA LEU A 143 20.54 -0.32 -2.91
C LEU A 143 20.94 1.17 -3.01
N THR A 144 20.54 1.80 -4.09
CA THR A 144 20.70 3.25 -4.25
C THR A 144 19.82 3.99 -3.22
N LEU A 145 20.13 5.25 -2.95
CA LEU A 145 19.37 6.05 -1.98
C LEU A 145 17.87 6.16 -2.36
N LYS A 146 17.56 6.26 -3.66
CA LYS A 146 16.18 6.31 -4.17
C LYS A 146 15.45 5.00 -3.94
N GLU A 147 16.08 3.87 -4.20
CA GLU A 147 15.53 2.54 -3.95
C GLU A 147 15.35 2.28 -2.45
N SER A 148 16.36 2.65 -1.66
CA SER A 148 16.32 2.53 -0.20
C SER A 148 15.17 3.34 0.40
N ALA A 149 14.94 4.56 -0.08
CA ALA A 149 13.81 5.38 0.33
C ALA A 149 12.46 4.73 -0.06
N SER A 150 12.35 4.19 -1.29
CA SER A 150 11.13 3.52 -1.73
C SER A 150 10.81 2.28 -0.90
N VAL A 151 11.81 1.47 -0.56
CA VAL A 151 11.65 0.29 0.30
C VAL A 151 11.30 0.70 1.72
N ALA A 152 11.91 1.75 2.25
CA ALA A 152 11.69 2.25 3.60
C ALA A 152 10.24 2.73 3.82
N MET A 153 9.59 3.27 2.79
CA MET A 153 8.19 3.74 2.90
C MET A 153 7.20 2.63 3.24
N VAL A 154 7.56 1.35 3.02
CA VAL A 154 6.74 0.22 3.47
C VAL A 154 6.58 0.22 5.00
N GLY A 155 7.59 0.69 5.74
CA GLY A 155 7.57 0.79 7.19
C GLY A 155 6.52 1.76 7.76
N GLY A 156 6.14 2.79 6.99
CA GLY A 156 5.09 3.73 7.34
C GLY A 156 3.67 3.15 7.31
N ALA A 157 3.52 1.92 6.80
CA ALA A 157 2.25 1.19 6.69
C ALA A 157 1.14 1.97 5.95
N ASP A 158 1.52 2.84 5.03
CA ASP A 158 0.63 3.65 4.19
C ASP A 158 0.72 3.18 2.74
N GLY A 159 -0.26 2.38 2.31
CA GLY A 159 -0.29 1.76 0.99
C GLY A 159 -0.18 2.78 -0.16
N PRO A 160 -1.02 3.82 -0.23
CA PRO A 160 -0.96 4.83 -1.29
C PRO A 160 0.40 5.54 -1.38
N MET A 161 1.02 5.86 -0.24
CA MET A 161 2.34 6.49 -0.23
C MET A 161 3.43 5.56 -0.74
N VAL A 162 3.37 4.27 -0.41
CA VAL A 162 4.30 3.26 -0.93
C VAL A 162 4.20 3.17 -2.44
N LEU A 163 2.98 3.15 -3.00
CA LEU A 163 2.76 3.12 -4.44
C LEU A 163 3.31 4.37 -5.12
N PHE A 164 2.98 5.55 -4.61
CA PHE A 164 3.43 6.81 -5.15
C PHE A 164 4.95 6.93 -5.13
N THR A 165 5.57 6.66 -3.98
CA THR A 165 7.02 6.79 -3.81
C THR A 165 7.79 5.79 -4.68
N SER A 166 7.32 4.54 -4.79
CA SER A 166 7.96 3.53 -5.62
C SER A 166 7.86 3.85 -7.11
N LEU A 167 6.73 4.39 -7.57
CA LEU A 167 6.58 4.85 -8.96
C LEU A 167 7.47 6.05 -9.27
N ALA A 168 7.64 6.98 -8.32
CA ALA A 168 8.44 8.18 -8.52
C ALA A 168 9.95 7.93 -8.42
N LEU A 169 10.40 7.13 -7.46
CA LEU A 169 11.82 6.98 -7.13
C LEU A 169 12.46 5.69 -7.66
N ALA A 170 11.71 4.58 -7.71
CA ALA A 170 12.23 3.25 -8.06
C ALA A 170 11.21 2.44 -8.86
N LYS A 171 10.81 2.95 -10.03
CA LYS A 171 9.78 2.36 -10.88
C LYS A 171 10.03 0.86 -11.19
N HIS A 172 11.29 0.46 -11.40
CA HIS A 172 11.67 -0.94 -11.66
C HIS A 172 11.44 -1.87 -10.46
N LEU A 173 11.39 -1.33 -9.23
CA LEU A 173 11.06 -2.08 -8.01
C LEU A 173 9.59 -1.95 -7.60
N PHE A 174 8.77 -1.26 -8.39
CA PHE A 174 7.36 -1.01 -8.06
C PHE A 174 6.59 -2.28 -7.72
N VAL A 175 6.69 -3.31 -8.58
CA VAL A 175 5.96 -4.55 -8.39
C VAL A 175 6.39 -5.30 -7.13
N PRO A 176 7.68 -5.61 -6.90
CA PRO A 176 8.09 -6.30 -5.68
C PRO A 176 7.82 -5.50 -4.41
N ILE A 177 8.03 -4.18 -4.41
CA ILE A 177 7.73 -3.32 -3.26
C ILE A 177 6.23 -3.38 -2.94
N THR A 178 5.38 -3.22 -3.95
CA THR A 178 3.92 -3.24 -3.79
C THR A 178 3.42 -4.58 -3.25
N VAL A 179 3.88 -5.69 -3.82
CA VAL A 179 3.48 -7.02 -3.37
C VAL A 179 3.88 -7.26 -1.92
N VAL A 180 5.13 -6.95 -1.55
CA VAL A 180 5.61 -7.12 -0.17
C VAL A 180 4.86 -6.21 0.79
N ALA A 181 4.62 -4.94 0.43
CA ALA A 181 3.90 -3.99 1.28
C ALA A 181 2.48 -4.46 1.60
N TYR A 182 1.72 -4.87 0.58
CA TYR A 182 0.34 -5.31 0.79
C TYR A 182 0.25 -6.68 1.47
N LEU A 183 1.16 -7.61 1.19
CA LEU A 183 1.28 -8.85 1.95
C LEU A 183 1.58 -8.58 3.42
N TYR A 184 2.51 -7.68 3.71
CA TYR A 184 2.84 -7.26 5.07
C TYR A 184 1.63 -6.69 5.79
N LEU A 185 0.89 -5.77 5.19
CA LEU A 185 -0.33 -5.20 5.78
C LEU A 185 -1.36 -6.28 6.11
N GLY A 186 -1.59 -7.22 5.20
CA GLY A 186 -2.51 -8.32 5.42
C GLY A 186 -2.08 -9.28 6.52
N LEU A 187 -0.80 -9.63 6.56
CA LEU A 187 -0.22 -10.47 7.61
C LEU A 187 -0.24 -9.80 8.98
N THR A 188 -0.03 -8.48 9.02
CA THR A 188 -0.05 -7.70 10.26
C THR A 188 -1.43 -7.76 10.93
N TYR A 189 -2.50 -7.70 10.16
CA TYR A 189 -3.86 -7.80 10.69
C TYR A 189 -4.09 -9.12 11.46
N GLY A 190 -3.72 -10.26 10.87
CA GLY A 190 -3.85 -11.57 11.50
C GLY A 190 -2.81 -11.86 12.59
N GLY A 191 -1.58 -11.36 12.40
CA GLY A 191 -0.44 -11.63 13.28
C GLY A 191 -0.31 -10.69 14.48
N TYR A 192 -0.83 -9.47 14.39
CA TYR A 192 -0.69 -8.44 15.41
C TYR A 192 -1.16 -8.87 16.82
N PRO A 193 -2.30 -9.56 17.00
CA PRO A 193 -2.72 -10.03 18.32
C PRO A 193 -1.70 -11.00 18.96
N TYR A 194 -1.03 -11.83 18.18
CA TYR A 194 0.00 -12.76 18.66
C TYR A 194 1.27 -12.01 19.04
N LEU A 195 1.69 -11.05 18.21
CA LEU A 195 2.83 -10.19 18.48
C LEU A 195 2.66 -9.38 19.77
N VAL A 196 1.48 -8.80 19.98
CA VAL A 196 1.15 -8.09 21.21
C VAL A 196 1.18 -9.03 22.42
N LYS A 197 0.69 -10.26 22.28
CA LYS A 197 0.76 -11.27 23.35
C LYS A 197 2.20 -11.66 23.70
N LEU A 198 3.08 -11.67 22.72
CA LEU A 198 4.50 -12.00 22.89
C LEU A 198 5.28 -10.86 23.55
N LEU A 199 5.12 -9.63 23.04
CA LEU A 199 5.92 -8.48 23.44
C LEU A 199 5.40 -7.77 24.69
N VAL A 200 4.07 -7.79 24.91
CA VAL A 200 3.45 -7.05 26.03
C VAL A 200 3.03 -8.00 27.13
N PRO A 201 3.63 -7.92 28.34
CA PRO A 201 3.24 -8.73 29.47
C PRO A 201 1.76 -8.59 29.85
N LYS A 202 1.15 -9.66 30.39
CA LYS A 202 -0.26 -9.68 30.80
C LYS A 202 -0.65 -8.49 31.70
N ARG A 203 0.27 -8.07 32.57
CA ARG A 203 0.07 -6.95 33.51
C ARG A 203 -0.27 -5.65 32.80
N PHE A 204 0.35 -5.35 31.67
CA PHE A 204 0.10 -4.13 30.89
C PHE A 204 -1.12 -4.28 29.97
N ARG A 205 -1.40 -5.50 29.49
CA ARG A 205 -2.56 -5.78 28.63
C ARG A 205 -3.89 -5.74 29.38
N SER A 206 -3.89 -6.00 30.69
CA SER A 206 -5.11 -6.02 31.52
C SER A 206 -5.49 -4.66 32.10
N ILE A 207 -4.72 -3.60 31.84
CA ILE A 207 -5.05 -2.26 32.31
C ILE A 207 -6.30 -1.77 31.57
N LYS A 208 -7.38 -1.52 32.33
CA LYS A 208 -8.57 -0.88 31.76
C LYS A 208 -8.22 0.54 31.31
N MET A 209 -8.31 0.79 30.02
CA MET A 209 -8.23 2.13 29.45
C MET A 209 -9.50 2.90 29.84
N VAL A 210 -9.45 3.62 30.95
CA VAL A 210 -10.53 4.53 31.35
C VAL A 210 -10.34 5.82 30.54
N THR A 211 -11.14 5.99 29.53
CA THR A 211 -11.28 7.29 28.85
C THR A 211 -11.91 8.28 29.81
N LYS A 212 -11.07 9.09 30.48
CA LYS A 212 -11.54 10.23 31.26
C LYS A 212 -12.17 11.21 30.26
N LYS A 213 -13.48 11.29 30.25
CA LYS A 213 -14.35 12.11 29.39
C LYS A 213 -14.17 11.80 27.88
N ALA A 214 -15.28 11.46 27.23
CA ALA A 214 -15.34 11.41 25.79
C ALA A 214 -14.73 12.72 25.22
N PRO A 215 -13.81 12.63 24.23
CA PRO A 215 -13.30 13.83 23.60
C PRO A 215 -14.48 14.70 23.15
N LYS A 216 -14.36 16.01 23.30
CA LYS A 216 -15.35 16.94 22.72
C LYS A 216 -15.60 16.45 21.29
N ASN A 217 -16.81 15.99 21.02
CA ASN A 217 -17.17 15.59 19.66
C ASN A 217 -17.13 16.86 18.82
N TYR A 218 -16.01 17.06 18.15
CA TYR A 218 -15.93 18.09 17.12
C TYR A 218 -16.91 17.70 16.01
N ASP A 219 -17.72 18.66 15.59
CA ASP A 219 -18.62 18.47 14.46
C ASP A 219 -17.81 17.98 13.25
N ALA A 220 -18.35 17.04 12.48
CA ALA A 220 -17.70 16.50 11.29
C ALA A 220 -17.24 17.59 10.31
N LYS A 221 -18.00 18.69 10.22
CA LYS A 221 -17.64 19.88 9.44
C LYS A 221 -16.37 20.58 9.94
N VAL A 222 -16.17 20.65 11.25
CA VAL A 222 -14.96 21.25 11.86
C VAL A 222 -13.74 20.37 11.61
N LYS A 223 -13.89 19.04 11.73
CA LYS A 223 -12.82 18.09 11.41
C LYS A 223 -12.41 18.19 9.94
N LEU A 224 -13.38 18.22 9.05
CA LEU A 224 -13.13 18.36 7.61
C LEU A 224 -12.44 19.68 7.28
N ALA A 225 -12.94 20.80 7.82
CA ALA A 225 -12.36 22.12 7.60
C ALA A 225 -10.91 22.19 8.11
N PHE A 226 -10.65 21.65 9.31
CA PHE A 226 -9.29 21.60 9.87
C PHE A 226 -8.35 20.78 8.99
N SER A 227 -8.76 19.59 8.56
CA SER A 227 -7.94 18.72 7.71
C SER A 227 -7.68 19.35 6.33
N ALA A 228 -8.69 19.96 5.73
CA ALA A 228 -8.55 20.64 4.43
C ALA A 228 -7.62 21.85 4.51
N VAL A 229 -7.75 22.68 5.53
CA VAL A 229 -6.90 23.87 5.75
C VAL A 229 -5.46 23.44 6.03
N LEU A 230 -5.25 22.43 6.90
CA LEU A 230 -3.92 21.91 7.19
C LEU A 230 -3.26 21.33 5.95
N CYS A 231 -4.00 20.55 5.16
CA CYS A 231 -3.52 19.99 3.90
C CYS A 231 -3.13 21.09 2.91
N ALA A 232 -3.96 22.12 2.74
CA ALA A 232 -3.66 23.25 1.88
C ALA A 232 -2.40 24.01 2.33
N ILE A 233 -2.22 24.24 3.63
CA ILE A 233 -1.03 24.88 4.18
C ILE A 233 0.22 24.02 3.91
N LEU A 234 0.15 22.71 4.13
CA LEU A 234 1.27 21.80 3.88
C LEU A 234 1.63 21.75 2.40
N CYS A 235 0.66 21.67 1.50
CA CYS A 235 0.90 21.75 0.05
C CYS A 235 1.54 23.06 -0.39
N PHE A 236 1.21 24.16 0.29
CA PHE A 236 1.81 25.47 -0.01
C PHE A 236 3.25 25.59 0.52
N LEU A 237 3.53 24.99 1.67
CA LEU A 237 4.87 25.02 2.29
C LEU A 237 5.85 24.03 1.64
N PHE A 238 5.34 22.91 1.15
CA PHE A 238 6.12 21.83 0.54
C PHE A 238 5.56 21.51 -0.85
N PRO A 239 5.73 22.41 -1.82
CA PRO A 239 5.36 22.12 -3.21
C PRO A 239 6.26 21.00 -3.73
N VAL A 240 5.66 19.91 -4.18
CA VAL A 240 6.36 18.77 -4.80
C VAL A 240 6.31 18.95 -6.32
#